data_918eb456154e61f61da467e17910db62
#
_entry.id   918eb456154e61f61da467e17910db62
#
_cell.length_a   1.000
_cell.length_b   1.000
_cell.length_c   1.000
_cell.angle_alpha   90.00
_cell.angle_beta   90.00
_cell.angle_gamma   90.00
#
_symmetry.space_group_name_H-M   'P 1'
#
loop_
_entity.id
_entity.type
_entity.pdbx_description
1 polymer ?
#
loop_
_entity_poly.entity_id
_entity_poly.type
_entity_poly.pdbx_seq_one_letter_code
_entity_poly.pdbx_strand_id
1 'polypeptide(L)'
;MDSEFVQITCDILRDPLFLETRSFVHHGGENSVYDHSLATAKVAFSLAHRFGLTDDQVRSVTRAALLHDFFGYDWHGDWFKGYLRQFSGWQRFRHMHAFVHGDIAADRAHAHFGLSQRQRDAIASHMFPLCFSVPRSTEAWIVTLADKIVASREVTQAAG
;
A
#
# COMPACT_ATOMS: atom_id res chain seq x y z
N MET A 1 19.45 -9.37 -1.06
CA MET A 1 18.45 -8.51 -0.37
C MET A 1 19.16 -7.97 0.84
N ASP A 2 19.07 -6.69 1.13
CA ASP A 2 19.72 -6.05 2.27
C ASP A 2 19.27 -6.74 3.57
N SER A 3 20.23 -7.01 4.50
CA SER A 3 19.94 -7.71 5.76
C SER A 3 18.99 -6.91 6.66
N GLU A 4 19.12 -5.59 6.66
CA GLU A 4 18.26 -4.69 7.41
C GLU A 4 16.83 -4.71 6.87
N PHE A 5 16.66 -4.63 5.55
CA PHE A 5 15.33 -4.76 4.93
C PHE A 5 14.64 -6.07 5.32
N VAL A 6 15.39 -7.18 5.31
CA VAL A 6 14.85 -8.49 5.72
C VAL A 6 14.43 -8.49 7.18
N GLN A 7 15.25 -7.94 8.08
CA GLN A 7 14.89 -7.84 9.50
C GLN A 7 13.63 -7.02 9.75
N ILE A 8 13.42 -5.95 8.97
CA ILE A 8 12.25 -5.08 9.08
C ILE A 8 10.97 -5.77 8.60
N THR A 9 11.06 -6.65 7.59
CA THR A 9 9.91 -7.12 6.81
C THR A 9 9.59 -8.61 6.96
N CYS A 10 10.47 -9.41 7.56
CA CYS A 10 10.37 -10.87 7.54
C CYS A 10 9.10 -11.43 8.22
N ASP A 11 8.58 -10.77 9.23
CA ASP A 11 7.32 -11.15 9.89
C ASP A 11 6.12 -10.96 8.93
N ILE A 12 6.06 -9.84 8.21
CA ILE A 12 5.01 -9.55 7.23
C ILE A 12 5.11 -10.50 6.02
N LEU A 13 6.32 -10.66 5.47
CA LEU A 13 6.53 -11.49 4.28
C LEU A 13 6.25 -12.98 4.49
N ARG A 14 6.18 -13.45 5.75
CA ARG A 14 5.81 -14.82 6.11
C ARG A 14 4.38 -14.97 6.60
N ASP A 15 3.68 -13.86 6.77
CA ASP A 15 2.31 -13.86 7.27
C ASP A 15 1.34 -14.46 6.22
N PRO A 16 0.50 -15.43 6.60
CA PRO A 16 -0.42 -16.09 5.67
C PRO A 16 -1.38 -15.11 4.98
N LEU A 17 -1.91 -14.11 5.72
CA LEU A 17 -2.85 -13.14 5.14
C LEU A 17 -2.15 -12.16 4.20
N PHE A 18 -0.87 -11.85 4.44
CA PHE A 18 -0.09 -11.07 3.48
C PHE A 18 0.24 -11.90 2.23
N LEU A 19 0.54 -13.19 2.38
CA LEU A 19 0.80 -14.08 1.26
C LEU A 19 -0.42 -14.28 0.35
N GLU A 20 -1.65 -14.15 0.86
CA GLU A 20 -2.87 -14.16 0.04
C GLU A 20 -2.89 -13.05 -1.03
N THR A 21 -2.19 -11.92 -0.80
CA THR A 21 -2.11 -10.82 -1.77
C THR A 21 -1.42 -11.21 -3.09
N ARG A 22 -0.77 -12.36 -3.15
CA ARG A 22 -0.24 -12.96 -4.38
C ARG A 22 -1.32 -13.37 -5.37
N SER A 23 -2.53 -13.66 -4.87
CA SER A 23 -3.67 -14.03 -5.70
C SER A 23 -4.47 -12.82 -6.22
N PHE A 24 -4.17 -11.61 -5.72
CA PHE A 24 -4.88 -10.40 -6.13
C PHE A 24 -4.09 -9.69 -7.22
N VAL A 25 -4.74 -9.45 -8.37
CA VAL A 25 -4.15 -8.73 -9.50
C VAL A 25 -4.09 -7.24 -9.19
N HIS A 26 -2.93 -6.62 -9.42
CA HIS A 26 -2.73 -5.18 -9.29
C HIS A 26 -2.95 -4.48 -10.65
N HIS A 27 -3.86 -3.52 -10.72
CA HIS A 27 -4.12 -2.61 -11.87
C HIS A 27 -4.13 -3.24 -13.28
N GLY A 28 -4.64 -4.48 -13.44
CA GLY A 28 -4.83 -5.11 -14.76
C GLY A 28 -3.54 -5.57 -15.46
N GLY A 29 -2.40 -5.55 -14.76
CA GLY A 29 -1.13 -6.09 -15.22
C GLY A 29 -0.90 -7.55 -14.81
N GLU A 30 0.29 -8.09 -15.12
CA GLU A 30 0.71 -9.42 -14.67
C GLU A 30 1.15 -9.45 -13.19
N ASN A 31 1.38 -8.27 -12.58
CA ASN A 31 1.87 -8.14 -11.22
C ASN A 31 0.76 -8.35 -10.19
N SER A 32 1.09 -9.11 -9.13
CA SER A 32 0.20 -9.24 -7.97
C SER A 32 0.33 -8.02 -7.04
N VAL A 33 -0.67 -7.86 -6.16
CA VAL A 33 -0.59 -6.87 -5.05
C VAL A 33 0.64 -7.14 -4.17
N TYR A 34 1.03 -8.41 -3.98
CA TYR A 34 2.25 -8.79 -3.28
C TYR A 34 3.51 -8.22 -3.94
N ASP A 35 3.66 -8.41 -5.26
CA ASP A 35 4.86 -7.98 -6.00
C ASP A 35 4.96 -6.46 -6.02
N HIS A 36 3.85 -5.76 -6.26
CA HIS A 36 3.75 -4.31 -6.19
C HIS A 36 4.13 -3.78 -4.78
N SER A 37 3.54 -4.35 -3.73
CA SER A 37 3.81 -3.97 -2.33
C SER A 37 5.29 -4.18 -1.95
N LEU A 38 5.88 -5.29 -2.39
CA LEU A 38 7.30 -5.57 -2.15
C LEU A 38 8.21 -4.60 -2.90
N ALA A 39 7.89 -4.27 -4.15
CA ALA A 39 8.62 -3.28 -4.93
C ALA A 39 8.53 -1.87 -4.30
N THR A 40 7.33 -1.48 -3.87
CA THR A 40 7.08 -0.21 -3.19
C THR A 40 7.86 -0.11 -1.87
N ALA A 41 7.88 -1.17 -1.07
CA ALA A 41 8.66 -1.22 0.17
C ALA A 41 10.18 -1.05 -0.08
N LYS A 42 10.73 -1.68 -1.12
CA LYS A 42 12.15 -1.53 -1.50
C LYS A 42 12.49 -0.09 -1.92
N VAL A 43 11.62 0.55 -2.68
CA VAL A 43 11.79 1.95 -3.09
C VAL A 43 11.69 2.86 -1.87
N ALA A 44 10.70 2.65 -0.99
CA ALA A 44 10.52 3.43 0.22
C ALA A 44 11.70 3.30 1.20
N PHE A 45 12.24 2.09 1.38
CA PHE A 45 13.45 1.81 2.16
C PHE A 45 14.64 2.60 1.62
N SER A 46 14.88 2.54 0.31
CA SER A 46 15.98 3.27 -0.33
C SER A 46 15.82 4.79 -0.21
N LEU A 47 14.60 5.31 -0.35
CA LEU A 47 14.32 6.75 -0.19
C LEU A 47 14.52 7.18 1.26
N ALA A 48 14.08 6.38 2.24
CA ALA A 48 14.24 6.68 3.66
C ALA A 48 15.73 6.85 4.04
N HIS A 49 16.59 5.94 3.60
CA HIS A 49 18.04 6.06 3.80
C HIS A 49 18.63 7.28 3.06
N ARG A 50 18.22 7.49 1.82
CA ARG A 50 18.71 8.63 1.01
C ARG A 50 18.34 9.98 1.63
N PHE A 51 17.21 10.07 2.29
CA PHE A 51 16.78 11.29 3.00
C PHE A 51 17.30 11.38 4.44
N GLY A 52 18.12 10.43 4.89
CA GLY A 52 18.75 10.45 6.20
C GLY A 52 17.76 10.27 7.36
N LEU A 53 16.72 9.46 7.16
CA LEU A 53 15.78 9.13 8.23
C LEU A 53 16.47 8.28 9.31
N THR A 54 16.00 8.37 10.55
CA THR A 54 16.45 7.52 11.64
C THR A 54 16.03 6.05 11.41
N ASP A 55 16.71 5.10 12.05
CA ASP A 55 16.40 3.65 11.93
C ASP A 55 14.94 3.35 12.24
N ASP A 56 14.36 4.00 13.28
CA ASP A 56 12.94 3.84 13.61
C ASP A 56 12.02 4.36 12.50
N GLN A 57 12.40 5.46 11.83
CA GLN A 57 11.64 6.01 10.72
C GLN A 57 11.81 5.14 9.46
N VAL A 58 13.02 4.63 9.18
CA VAL A 58 13.26 3.67 8.08
C VAL A 58 12.39 2.43 8.28
N ARG A 59 12.39 1.86 9.48
CA ARG A 59 11.53 0.73 9.85
C ARG A 59 10.05 1.07 9.65
N SER A 60 9.61 2.23 10.14
CA SER A 60 8.21 2.67 10.06
C SER A 60 7.74 2.81 8.60
N VAL A 61 8.50 3.54 7.78
CA VAL A 61 8.23 3.77 6.36
C VAL A 61 8.19 2.47 5.56
N THR A 62 9.20 1.60 5.76
CA THR A 62 9.32 0.35 5.02
C THR A 62 8.15 -0.58 5.29
N ARG A 63 7.72 -0.71 6.56
CA ARG A 63 6.56 -1.52 6.94
C ARG A 63 5.25 -0.92 6.41
N ALA A 64 5.07 0.40 6.51
CA ALA A 64 3.90 1.07 5.96
C ALA A 64 3.81 0.90 4.44
N ALA A 65 4.93 1.05 3.72
CA ALA A 65 4.99 0.84 2.29
C ALA A 65 4.72 -0.62 1.88
N LEU A 66 5.16 -1.60 2.68
CA LEU A 66 4.86 -3.00 2.41
C LEU A 66 3.38 -3.35 2.59
N LEU A 67 2.68 -2.61 3.46
CA LEU A 67 1.29 -2.87 3.83
C LEU A 67 0.28 -1.87 3.24
N HIS A 68 0.73 -0.95 2.34
CA HIS A 68 -0.14 0.10 1.83
C HIS A 68 -1.35 -0.41 1.06
N ASP A 69 -1.24 -1.58 0.44
CA ASP A 69 -2.28 -2.27 -0.32
C ASP A 69 -2.77 -3.57 0.37
N PHE A 70 -2.62 -3.67 1.68
CA PHE A 70 -3.12 -4.82 2.47
C PHE A 70 -4.62 -4.76 2.73
N PHE A 71 -5.43 -4.48 1.70
CA PHE A 71 -6.90 -4.35 1.83
C PHE A 71 -7.63 -5.71 1.92
N GLY A 72 -7.05 -6.81 1.42
CA GLY A 72 -7.50 -8.18 1.69
C GLY A 72 -8.79 -8.63 1.00
N TYR A 73 -9.09 -8.09 -0.18
CA TYR A 73 -10.19 -8.54 -1.03
C TYR A 73 -9.82 -8.38 -2.52
N ASP A 74 -10.43 -9.19 -3.37
CA ASP A 74 -10.35 -8.99 -4.80
C ASP A 74 -11.32 -7.87 -5.22
N TRP A 75 -10.78 -6.69 -5.56
CA TRP A 75 -11.58 -5.54 -5.98
C TRP A 75 -12.20 -5.70 -7.38
N HIS A 76 -11.73 -6.67 -8.18
CA HIS A 76 -12.37 -7.11 -9.42
C HIS A 76 -13.47 -8.16 -9.18
N GLY A 77 -13.52 -8.73 -7.98
CA GLY A 77 -14.44 -9.78 -7.60
C GLY A 77 -15.89 -9.31 -7.44
N ASP A 78 -16.78 -10.30 -7.42
CA ASP A 78 -18.23 -10.04 -7.33
C ASP A 78 -18.64 -9.44 -5.99
N TRP A 79 -17.89 -9.71 -4.91
CA TRP A 79 -18.14 -9.12 -3.60
C TRP A 79 -18.03 -7.58 -3.65
N PHE A 80 -16.93 -7.05 -4.21
CA PHE A 80 -16.74 -5.60 -4.28
C PHE A 80 -17.71 -4.93 -5.26
N LYS A 81 -18.02 -5.58 -6.38
CA LYS A 81 -19.07 -5.14 -7.30
C LYS A 81 -20.44 -5.08 -6.61
N GLY A 82 -20.75 -6.09 -5.78
CA GLY A 82 -21.95 -6.13 -4.95
C GLY A 82 -22.00 -5.00 -3.92
N TYR A 83 -20.88 -4.75 -3.24
CA TYR A 83 -20.72 -3.62 -2.33
C TYR A 83 -21.00 -2.28 -3.02
N LEU A 84 -20.44 -2.04 -4.21
CA LEU A 84 -20.66 -0.79 -4.96
C LEU A 84 -22.10 -0.61 -5.45
N ARG A 85 -22.88 -1.68 -5.65
CA ARG A 85 -24.29 -1.59 -6.07
C ARG A 85 -25.20 -1.02 -5.00
N GLN A 86 -24.77 -1.01 -3.72
CA GLN A 86 -25.54 -0.43 -2.61
C GLN A 86 -25.56 1.11 -2.66
N PHE A 87 -24.68 1.72 -3.45
CA PHE A 87 -24.52 3.17 -3.56
C PHE A 87 -24.89 3.64 -4.96
N SER A 88 -25.32 4.91 -5.07
CA SER A 88 -25.65 5.58 -6.33
C SER A 88 -25.03 6.98 -6.40
N GLY A 89 -24.86 7.49 -7.62
CA GLY A 89 -24.36 8.85 -7.86
C GLY A 89 -23.04 9.14 -7.15
N TRP A 90 -22.97 10.29 -6.44
CA TRP A 90 -21.78 10.75 -5.74
C TRP A 90 -21.30 9.80 -4.63
N GLN A 91 -22.22 9.13 -3.94
CA GLN A 91 -21.88 8.14 -2.93
C GLN A 91 -21.12 6.96 -3.55
N ARG A 92 -21.60 6.42 -4.67
CA ARG A 92 -20.92 5.34 -5.39
C ARG A 92 -19.50 5.72 -5.81
N PHE A 93 -19.31 6.95 -6.30
CA PHE A 93 -18.00 7.46 -6.67
C PHE A 93 -17.04 7.45 -5.46
N ARG A 94 -17.49 7.95 -4.29
CA ARG A 94 -16.67 7.97 -3.07
C ARG A 94 -16.32 6.60 -2.51
N HIS A 95 -17.09 5.57 -2.83
CA HIS A 95 -16.86 4.18 -2.39
C HIS A 95 -16.11 3.34 -3.43
N MET A 96 -15.68 3.91 -4.56
CA MET A 96 -14.83 3.20 -5.51
C MET A 96 -13.49 2.80 -4.85
N HIS A 97 -12.95 1.67 -5.29
CA HIS A 97 -11.71 1.11 -4.75
C HIS A 97 -10.60 2.16 -4.60
N ALA A 98 -10.35 2.96 -5.65
CA ALA A 98 -9.32 3.99 -5.67
C ALA A 98 -9.40 5.03 -4.51
N PHE A 99 -10.57 5.20 -3.88
CA PHE A 99 -10.76 6.17 -2.80
C PHE A 99 -10.80 5.54 -1.41
N VAL A 100 -11.13 4.25 -1.30
CA VAL A 100 -11.37 3.61 0.00
C VAL A 100 -10.31 2.57 0.39
N HIS A 101 -9.56 2.03 -0.58
CA HIS A 101 -8.63 0.93 -0.27
C HIS A 101 -7.53 1.34 0.70
N GLY A 102 -7.05 2.58 0.64
CA GLY A 102 -6.04 3.09 1.56
C GLY A 102 -6.50 3.07 3.02
N ASP A 103 -7.73 3.51 3.29
CA ASP A 103 -8.30 3.47 4.63
C ASP A 103 -8.52 2.03 5.10
N ILE A 104 -9.05 1.16 4.23
CA ILE A 104 -9.27 -0.26 4.52
C ILE A 104 -7.94 -0.98 4.79
N ALA A 105 -6.92 -0.76 3.96
CA ALA A 105 -5.60 -1.32 4.15
C ALA A 105 -4.96 -0.83 5.45
N ALA A 106 -5.10 0.47 5.77
CA ALA A 106 -4.59 1.07 6.99
C ALA A 106 -5.21 0.45 8.25
N ASP A 107 -6.53 0.31 8.28
CA ASP A 107 -7.25 -0.28 9.42
C ASP A 107 -6.91 -1.76 9.58
N ARG A 108 -6.90 -2.51 8.49
CA ARG A 108 -6.55 -3.94 8.51
C ARG A 108 -5.10 -4.17 8.95
N ALA A 109 -4.15 -3.40 8.40
CA ALA A 109 -2.75 -3.49 8.76
C ALA A 109 -2.50 -3.09 10.22
N HIS A 110 -3.18 -2.04 10.70
CA HIS A 110 -3.11 -1.63 12.10
C HIS A 110 -3.62 -2.73 13.03
N ALA A 111 -4.78 -3.32 12.73
CA ALA A 111 -5.39 -4.35 13.56
C ALA A 111 -4.56 -5.66 13.58
N HIS A 112 -3.99 -6.06 12.44
CA HIS A 112 -3.31 -7.36 12.30
C HIS A 112 -1.83 -7.30 12.70
N PHE A 113 -1.11 -6.25 12.30
CA PHE A 113 0.34 -6.12 12.54
C PHE A 113 0.70 -5.16 13.68
N GLY A 114 -0.28 -4.58 14.38
CA GLY A 114 -0.03 -3.67 15.49
C GLY A 114 0.68 -2.38 15.09
N LEU A 115 0.37 -1.84 13.90
CA LEU A 115 1.02 -0.64 13.39
C LEU A 115 0.73 0.57 14.28
N SER A 116 1.69 1.49 14.35
CA SER A 116 1.50 2.79 15.00
C SER A 116 0.48 3.65 14.22
N GLN A 117 -0.10 4.65 14.90
CA GLN A 117 -1.00 5.61 14.25
C GLN A 117 -0.32 6.33 13.07
N ARG A 118 0.98 6.65 13.20
CA ARG A 118 1.77 7.27 12.13
C ARG A 118 1.87 6.40 10.88
N GLN A 119 2.07 5.08 11.05
CA GLN A 119 2.10 4.13 9.93
C GLN A 119 0.71 3.97 9.30
N ARG A 120 -0.34 3.89 10.13
CA ARG A 120 -1.73 3.87 9.68
C ARG A 120 -2.05 5.10 8.81
N ASP A 121 -1.69 6.31 9.29
CA ASP A 121 -1.94 7.56 8.55
C ASP A 121 -1.14 7.61 7.24
N ALA A 122 0.09 7.07 7.21
CA ALA A 122 0.89 6.97 5.99
C ALA A 122 0.22 6.05 4.96
N ILE A 123 -0.32 4.91 5.39
CA ILE A 123 -1.07 4.00 4.52
C ILE A 123 -2.37 4.67 4.04
N ALA A 124 -3.17 5.26 4.92
CA ALA A 124 -4.44 5.88 4.57
C ALA A 124 -4.30 7.03 3.55
N SER A 125 -3.15 7.71 3.52
CA SER A 125 -2.92 8.87 2.65
C SER A 125 -2.13 8.55 1.36
N HIS A 126 -1.72 7.30 1.12
CA HIS A 126 -0.81 6.97 0.00
C HIS A 126 -1.41 7.28 -1.38
N MET A 127 -2.73 7.26 -1.51
CA MET A 127 -3.42 7.59 -2.77
C MET A 127 -3.56 9.09 -3.05
N PHE A 128 -2.99 9.98 -2.21
CA PHE A 128 -2.99 11.41 -2.52
C PHE A 128 -2.36 11.68 -3.91
N PRO A 129 -2.94 12.57 -4.75
CA PRO A 129 -4.08 13.46 -4.51
C PRO A 129 -5.45 12.86 -4.82
N LEU A 130 -5.56 11.58 -5.21
CA LEU A 130 -6.85 10.96 -5.51
C LEU A 130 -7.73 10.80 -4.26
N CYS A 131 -7.14 10.42 -3.11
CA CYS A 131 -7.86 10.44 -1.83
C CYS A 131 -7.82 11.84 -1.20
N PHE A 132 -8.77 12.09 -0.27
CA PHE A 132 -8.85 13.36 0.44
C PHE A 132 -7.87 13.48 1.62
N SER A 133 -7.22 12.37 1.99
CA SER A 133 -6.24 12.32 3.07
C SER A 133 -4.89 12.83 2.59
N VAL A 134 -4.51 14.04 3.04
CA VAL A 134 -3.21 14.65 2.70
C VAL A 134 -2.11 14.02 3.55
N PRO A 135 -0.97 13.57 2.98
CA PRO A 135 0.18 13.11 3.75
C PRO A 135 0.69 14.21 4.71
N ARG A 136 0.78 13.90 6.01
CA ARG A 136 1.14 14.88 7.05
C ARG A 136 2.50 14.64 7.70
N SER A 137 3.21 13.61 7.27
CA SER A 137 4.54 13.26 7.79
C SER A 137 5.49 12.94 6.64
N THR A 138 6.80 13.00 6.91
CA THR A 138 7.84 12.59 5.95
C THR A 138 7.62 11.14 5.50
N GLU A 139 7.26 10.26 6.44
CA GLU A 139 6.97 8.87 6.18
C GLU A 139 5.79 8.70 5.21
N ALA A 140 4.71 9.46 5.40
CA ALA A 140 3.54 9.41 4.53
C ALA A 140 3.88 9.87 3.10
N TRP A 141 4.69 10.95 2.96
CA TRP A 141 5.16 11.41 1.65
C TRP A 141 6.07 10.39 0.97
N ILE A 142 6.95 9.70 1.73
CA ILE A 142 7.82 8.67 1.15
C ILE A 142 7.00 7.47 0.67
N VAL A 143 6.02 7.01 1.44
CA VAL A 143 5.12 5.91 1.01
C VAL A 143 4.37 6.30 -0.26
N THR A 144 3.74 7.48 -0.29
CA THR A 144 3.04 8.01 -1.46
C THR A 144 3.95 8.09 -2.68
N LEU A 145 5.17 8.64 -2.53
CA LEU A 145 6.12 8.78 -3.62
C LEU A 145 6.61 7.42 -4.13
N ALA A 146 6.92 6.49 -3.22
CA ALA A 146 7.40 5.16 -3.57
C ALA A 146 6.35 4.39 -4.39
N ASP A 147 5.09 4.42 -3.98
CA ASP A 147 3.96 3.85 -4.71
C ASP A 147 3.87 4.43 -6.13
N LYS A 148 3.87 5.75 -6.28
CA LYS A 148 3.77 6.41 -7.60
C LYS A 148 4.97 6.06 -8.51
N ILE A 149 6.18 5.94 -7.96
CA ILE A 149 7.37 5.51 -8.71
C ILE A 149 7.19 4.08 -9.22
N VAL A 150 6.72 3.16 -8.39
CA VAL A 150 6.53 1.76 -8.78
C VAL A 150 5.39 1.64 -9.79
N ALA A 151 4.22 2.22 -9.50
CA ALA A 151 3.08 2.20 -10.41
C ALA A 151 3.41 2.76 -11.80
N SER A 152 4.19 3.86 -11.88
CA SER A 152 4.60 4.43 -13.15
C SER A 152 5.52 3.49 -13.96
N ARG A 153 6.39 2.74 -13.30
CA ARG A 153 7.27 1.75 -13.95
C ARG A 153 6.48 0.56 -14.48
N GLU A 154 5.49 0.07 -13.70
CA GLU A 154 4.63 -1.04 -14.10
C GLU A 154 3.82 -0.70 -15.35
N VAL A 155 3.23 0.51 -15.40
CA VAL A 155 2.50 0.99 -16.59
C VAL A 155 3.42 1.07 -17.82
N THR A 156 4.67 1.54 -17.64
CA THR A 156 5.63 1.64 -18.75
C THR A 156 6.05 0.26 -19.27
N GLN A 157 6.21 -0.72 -18.39
CA GLN A 157 6.57 -2.09 -18.77
C GLN A 157 5.41 -2.83 -19.47
N ALA A 158 4.17 -2.55 -19.10
CA ALA A 158 3.00 -3.15 -19.75
C ALA A 158 2.69 -2.56 -21.14
N ALA A 159 3.25 -1.39 -21.46
CA ALA A 159 3.02 -0.69 -22.74
C ALA A 159 4.10 -0.98 -23.82
N GLY A 160 5.17 -1.72 -23.51
CA GLY A 160 6.30 -2.05 -24.41
C GLY A 160 6.33 -3.50 -24.75
#